data_739cb7bf681d7b1cdf0d0d5cc9a8f8b1
#
_entry.id   739cb7bf681d7b1cdf0d0d5cc9a8f8b1
#
_cell.length_a   1.000
_cell.length_b   1.000
_cell.length_c   1.000
_cell.angle_alpha   90.00
_cell.angle_beta   90.00
_cell.angle_gamma   90.00
#
_symmetry.space_group_name_H-M   'P 1'
#
loop_
_entity.id
_entity.type
_entity.pdbx_description
1 polymer ?
#
loop_
_entity_poly.entity_id
_entity_poly.type
_entity_poly.pdbx_seq_one_letter_code
_entity_poly.pdbx_strand_id
1 'polypeptide(L)'
;FLLPVERALGGEPKFTAAEVAERSNFDLDLFLELRRSLGLADPGGEIKYYSDEDVKTMQAVRWNMEMGMSLESIREINRVLGASLSQLAVTVERRFLTTFIDPDEDEAEMAKRYAAITRATSPEFAFVLQHLFNLHMRDSLRTDILGNEAVIDLLSDTREVAVCFADLVGFTSLGEQIPADQLGAIAERLSAITVELIEAPVRMVKTIGDAVMLTAPDAKSLLDAALDLVEAVENEGEGFPQLSVGLDFGEALDRSGDIYGPPVNLASRLSDVARAGAVLVSSDLHDRFEAEYDWTSIGRRRFKGIEKPVSIWRVRKLGARKLEREQRERRRQSSERA
;
A
#
# COMPACT_ATOMS: atom_id res chain seq x y z
N PHE A 1 9.15 15.92 28.82
CA PHE A 1 9.17 14.65 28.08
C PHE A 1 9.88 14.76 26.72
N LEU A 2 9.52 15.73 25.84
CA LEU A 2 9.96 15.77 24.45
C LEU A 2 11.48 15.99 24.24
N LEU A 3 12.09 16.95 24.92
CA LEU A 3 13.48 17.35 24.66
C LEU A 3 14.54 16.23 24.71
N PRO A 4 14.53 15.29 25.68
CA PRO A 4 15.49 14.19 25.68
C PRO A 4 15.29 13.22 24.52
N VAL A 5 14.04 13.02 24.09
CA VAL A 5 13.66 12.12 22.99
C VAL A 5 14.01 12.74 21.64
N GLU A 6 13.72 14.02 21.43
CA GLU A 6 14.09 14.77 20.23
C GLU A 6 15.60 14.72 19.98
N ARG A 7 16.41 14.92 21.03
CA ARG A 7 17.87 14.80 20.93
C ARG A 7 18.33 13.36 20.63
N ALA A 8 17.59 12.37 21.12
CA ALA A 8 17.92 10.97 20.86
C ALA A 8 17.64 10.57 19.39
N LEU A 9 16.61 11.16 18.76
CA LEU A 9 16.22 10.91 17.38
C LEU A 9 16.97 11.79 16.37
N GLY A 10 17.05 13.10 16.63
CA GLY A 10 17.54 14.10 15.67
C GLY A 10 18.97 14.59 15.89
N GLY A 11 19.64 14.13 16.95
CA GLY A 11 20.94 14.68 17.35
C GLY A 11 20.84 16.04 18.07
N GLU A 12 21.98 16.70 18.29
CA GLU A 12 21.98 18.02 18.89
C GLU A 12 21.62 19.11 17.87
N PRO A 13 20.64 19.96 18.15
CA PRO A 13 20.31 21.10 17.30
C PRO A 13 21.48 22.11 17.31
N LYS A 14 22.13 22.29 16.15
CA LYS A 14 23.33 23.11 15.98
C LYS A 14 23.14 24.25 15.01
N PHE A 15 22.33 24.04 13.98
CA PHE A 15 22.22 24.89 12.81
C PHE A 15 20.82 25.45 12.60
N THR A 16 20.75 26.64 12.00
CA THR A 16 19.56 27.20 11.39
C THR A 16 19.37 26.62 9.99
N ALA A 17 18.19 26.84 9.37
CA ALA A 17 17.95 26.45 7.99
C ALA A 17 18.96 27.07 7.00
N ALA A 18 19.30 28.37 7.21
CA ALA A 18 20.26 29.08 6.36
C ALA A 18 21.67 28.47 6.47
N GLU A 19 22.11 28.15 7.70
CA GLU A 19 23.41 27.52 7.91
C GLU A 19 23.51 26.10 7.29
N VAL A 20 22.42 25.31 7.30
CA VAL A 20 22.39 24.03 6.60
C VAL A 20 22.46 24.21 5.09
N ALA A 21 21.66 25.14 4.55
CA ALA A 21 21.68 25.45 3.12
C ALA A 21 23.07 25.86 2.66
N GLU A 22 23.72 26.80 3.36
CA GLU A 22 25.08 27.24 3.07
C GLU A 22 26.10 26.08 3.11
N ARG A 23 26.10 25.25 4.18
CA ARG A 23 27.03 24.13 4.39
C ARG A 23 26.88 23.01 3.38
N SER A 24 25.70 22.86 2.82
CA SER A 24 25.38 21.85 1.81
C SER A 24 25.38 22.44 0.38
N ASN A 25 25.72 23.74 0.25
CA ASN A 25 25.76 24.48 -1.01
C ASN A 25 24.41 24.47 -1.75
N PHE A 26 23.34 24.68 -1.00
CA PHE A 26 21.99 24.92 -1.54
C PHE A 26 21.56 26.37 -1.33
N ASP A 27 20.65 26.82 -2.19
CA ASP A 27 19.85 28.00 -1.90
C ASP A 27 18.85 27.68 -0.76
N LEU A 28 18.59 28.65 0.10
CA LEU A 28 17.69 28.46 1.25
C LEU A 28 16.28 28.07 0.82
N ASP A 29 15.74 28.72 -0.22
CA ASP A 29 14.39 28.45 -0.69
C ASP A 29 14.28 27.02 -1.23
N LEU A 30 15.30 26.56 -1.96
CA LEU A 30 15.36 25.19 -2.46
C LEU A 30 15.52 24.17 -1.32
N PHE A 31 16.33 24.45 -0.32
CA PHE A 31 16.42 23.61 0.88
C PHE A 31 15.08 23.45 1.58
N LEU A 32 14.37 24.54 1.81
CA LEU A 32 13.06 24.54 2.44
C LEU A 32 11.99 23.84 1.58
N GLU A 33 12.08 23.99 0.28
CA GLU A 33 11.22 23.29 -0.68
C GLU A 33 11.44 21.78 -0.63
N LEU A 34 12.68 21.31 -0.67
CA LEU A 34 13.02 19.89 -0.57
C LEU A 34 12.56 19.30 0.77
N ARG A 35 12.71 20.05 1.85
CA ARG A 35 12.21 19.63 3.17
C ARG A 35 10.67 19.51 3.18
N ARG A 36 9.96 20.47 2.61
CA ARG A 36 8.49 20.39 2.45
C ARG A 36 8.06 19.20 1.60
N SER A 37 8.85 18.84 0.58
CA SER A 37 8.56 17.65 -0.24
C SER A 37 8.66 16.34 0.54
N LEU A 38 9.41 16.30 1.64
CA LEU A 38 9.44 15.20 2.62
C LEU A 38 8.28 15.22 3.62
N GLY A 39 7.35 16.18 3.53
CA GLY A 39 6.27 16.36 4.50
C GLY A 39 6.72 16.95 5.84
N LEU A 40 7.95 17.48 5.92
CA LEU A 40 8.50 18.06 7.14
C LEU A 40 8.21 19.56 7.22
N ALA A 41 7.66 20.01 8.35
CA ALA A 41 7.40 21.42 8.59
C ALA A 41 8.69 22.24 8.73
N ASP A 42 8.61 23.51 8.38
CA ASP A 42 9.69 24.47 8.68
C ASP A 42 9.57 24.92 10.15
N PRO A 43 10.61 24.73 10.97
CA PRO A 43 10.60 25.17 12.37
C PRO A 43 10.68 26.69 12.57
N GLY A 44 10.92 27.46 11.49
CA GLY A 44 11.07 28.91 11.52
C GLY A 44 12.52 29.43 11.46
N GLY A 45 12.73 30.59 10.85
CA GLY A 45 13.96 31.09 10.25
C GLY A 45 15.25 31.11 11.08
N GLU A 46 15.24 31.53 12.35
CA GLU A 46 16.49 31.69 13.14
C GLU A 46 16.66 30.65 14.24
N ILE A 47 15.81 29.66 14.30
CA ILE A 47 15.87 28.62 15.33
C ILE A 47 16.95 27.60 14.97
N LYS A 48 17.86 27.31 15.89
CA LYS A 48 18.78 26.17 15.77
C LYS A 48 18.02 24.89 16.01
N TYR A 49 17.67 24.23 14.92
CA TYR A 49 16.85 23.00 14.90
C TYR A 49 17.58 21.83 14.24
N TYR A 50 18.48 22.12 13.32
CA TYR A 50 19.11 21.12 12.46
C TYR A 50 20.43 20.61 13.03
N SER A 51 20.75 19.36 12.73
CA SER A 51 21.94 18.64 13.18
C SER A 51 23.02 18.50 12.07
N ASP A 52 24.13 17.85 12.40
CA ASP A 52 25.15 17.47 11.42
C ASP A 52 24.60 16.46 10.39
N GLU A 53 23.63 15.64 10.79
CA GLU A 53 22.96 14.64 9.93
C GLU A 53 22.11 15.32 8.86
N ASP A 54 21.46 16.42 9.17
CA ASP A 54 20.72 17.21 8.17
C ASP A 54 21.65 17.76 7.08
N VAL A 55 22.83 18.26 7.48
CA VAL A 55 23.84 18.73 6.52
C VAL A 55 24.32 17.58 5.63
N LYS A 56 24.64 16.40 6.20
CA LYS A 56 25.07 15.23 5.44
C LYS A 56 23.97 14.75 4.48
N THR A 57 22.72 14.75 4.92
CA THR A 57 21.56 14.38 4.09
C THR A 57 21.47 15.31 2.87
N MET A 58 21.59 16.60 3.07
CA MET A 58 21.54 17.55 1.97
C MET A 58 22.77 17.43 1.04
N GLN A 59 23.94 17.14 1.58
CA GLN A 59 25.13 16.85 0.77
C GLN A 59 24.93 15.60 -0.10
N ALA A 60 24.27 14.56 0.43
CA ALA A 60 23.93 13.36 -0.35
C ALA A 60 22.91 13.67 -1.46
N VAL A 61 21.92 14.52 -1.20
CA VAL A 61 20.98 15.00 -2.22
C VAL A 61 21.73 15.74 -3.32
N ARG A 62 22.66 16.62 -2.95
CA ARG A 62 23.48 17.35 -3.93
C ARG A 62 24.32 16.42 -4.78
N TRP A 63 24.96 15.44 -4.19
CA TRP A 63 25.72 14.43 -4.92
C TRP A 63 24.87 13.70 -5.95
N ASN A 64 23.63 13.32 -5.61
CA ASN A 64 22.70 12.71 -6.57
C ASN A 64 22.38 13.64 -7.75
N MET A 65 22.21 14.96 -7.49
CA MET A 65 22.01 15.94 -8.56
C MET A 65 23.23 16.05 -9.47
N GLU A 66 24.44 16.02 -8.90
CA GLU A 66 25.70 16.07 -9.65
C GLU A 66 25.92 14.80 -10.50
N MET A 67 25.37 13.65 -10.05
CA MET A 67 25.34 12.41 -10.82
C MET A 67 24.25 12.41 -11.93
N GLY A 68 23.48 13.48 -12.07
CA GLY A 68 22.52 13.66 -13.15
C GLY A 68 21.05 13.47 -12.77
N MET A 69 20.75 13.20 -11.51
CA MET A 69 19.33 13.11 -11.07
C MET A 69 18.65 14.47 -11.14
N SER A 70 17.50 14.54 -11.81
CA SER A 70 16.77 15.80 -11.94
C SER A 70 16.13 16.21 -10.59
N LEU A 71 15.93 17.51 -10.41
CA LEU A 71 15.25 18.03 -9.23
C LEU A 71 13.81 17.51 -9.11
N GLU A 72 13.14 17.26 -10.23
CA GLU A 72 11.78 16.69 -10.24
C GLU A 72 11.80 15.25 -9.74
N SER A 73 12.76 14.44 -10.17
CA SER A 73 12.93 13.06 -9.66
C SER A 73 13.22 13.04 -8.15
N ILE A 74 14.04 13.97 -7.66
CA ILE A 74 14.31 14.10 -6.22
C ILE A 74 13.03 14.47 -5.45
N ARG A 75 12.24 15.41 -5.96
CA ARG A 75 10.96 15.80 -5.34
C ARG A 75 9.98 14.62 -5.30
N GLU A 76 9.93 13.84 -6.35
CA GLU A 76 9.08 12.66 -6.43
C GLU A 76 9.49 11.62 -5.39
N ILE A 77 10.77 11.26 -5.33
CA ILE A 77 11.32 10.34 -4.33
C ILE A 77 11.04 10.87 -2.92
N ASN A 78 11.26 12.16 -2.66
CA ASN A 78 11.01 12.76 -1.37
C ASN A 78 9.53 12.67 -0.95
N ARG A 79 8.58 12.87 -1.86
CA ARG A 79 7.14 12.75 -1.55
C ARG A 79 6.78 11.34 -1.10
N VAL A 80 7.26 10.32 -1.84
CA VAL A 80 7.02 8.91 -1.50
C VAL A 80 7.70 8.55 -0.18
N LEU A 81 8.98 8.91 -0.04
CA LEU A 81 9.76 8.64 1.16
C LEU A 81 9.14 9.29 2.40
N GLY A 82 8.77 10.57 2.29
CA GLY A 82 8.16 11.33 3.37
C GLY A 82 6.83 10.73 3.82
N ALA A 83 5.94 10.40 2.89
CA ALA A 83 4.66 9.77 3.20
C ALA A 83 4.83 8.40 3.87
N SER A 84 5.70 7.54 3.33
CA SER A 84 5.95 6.19 3.85
C SER A 84 6.60 6.23 5.23
N LEU A 85 7.63 7.08 5.41
CA LEU A 85 8.31 7.21 6.70
C LEU A 85 7.43 7.88 7.76
N SER A 86 6.58 8.84 7.38
CA SER A 86 5.62 9.45 8.32
C SER A 86 4.64 8.40 8.86
N GLN A 87 4.10 7.56 7.99
CA GLN A 87 3.19 6.48 8.39
C GLN A 87 3.90 5.44 9.29
N LEU A 88 5.12 5.06 8.92
CA LEU A 88 5.94 4.15 9.71
C LEU A 88 6.27 4.75 11.09
N ALA A 89 6.66 6.04 11.15
CA ALA A 89 7.00 6.73 12.38
C ALA A 89 5.82 6.75 13.36
N VAL A 90 4.61 7.08 12.92
CA VAL A 90 3.39 7.05 13.75
C VAL A 90 3.12 5.63 14.28
N THR A 91 3.32 4.61 13.45
CA THR A 91 3.12 3.21 13.86
C THR A 91 4.14 2.78 14.90
N VAL A 92 5.42 3.09 14.67
CA VAL A 92 6.51 2.78 15.60
C VAL A 92 6.31 3.53 16.91
N GLU A 93 6.05 4.84 16.87
CA GLU A 93 5.80 5.67 18.05
C GLU A 93 4.70 5.06 18.93
N ARG A 94 3.54 4.76 18.33
CA ARG A 94 2.40 4.16 19.08
C ARG A 94 2.78 2.84 19.76
N ARG A 95 3.49 1.95 19.05
CA ARG A 95 3.91 0.66 19.60
C ARG A 95 4.97 0.82 20.69
N PHE A 96 5.92 1.74 20.51
CA PHE A 96 6.91 2.07 21.54
C PHE A 96 6.24 2.63 22.79
N LEU A 97 5.33 3.59 22.64
CA LEU A 97 4.60 4.18 23.75
C LEU A 97 3.82 3.11 24.54
N THR A 98 3.08 2.25 23.85
CA THR A 98 2.31 1.18 24.51
C THR A 98 3.17 0.10 25.16
N THR A 99 4.41 -0.09 24.70
CA THR A 99 5.31 -1.15 25.21
C THR A 99 6.17 -0.64 26.38
N PHE A 100 6.60 0.62 26.33
CA PHE A 100 7.65 1.13 27.23
C PHE A 100 7.18 2.24 28.17
N ILE A 101 5.96 2.78 28.01
CA ILE A 101 5.41 3.77 28.95
C ILE A 101 4.71 3.06 30.09
N ASP A 102 5.12 3.44 31.32
CA ASP A 102 4.43 3.11 32.55
C ASP A 102 3.67 4.37 33.03
N PRO A 103 2.32 4.35 33.07
CA PRO A 103 1.53 5.52 33.46
C PRO A 103 1.78 5.96 34.92
N ASP A 104 2.32 5.09 35.77
CA ASP A 104 2.58 5.35 37.18
C ASP A 104 4.00 5.90 37.43
N GLU A 105 4.86 5.96 36.38
CA GLU A 105 6.23 6.47 36.48
C GLU A 105 6.29 8.01 36.43
N ASP A 106 7.28 8.61 37.12
CA ASP A 106 7.56 10.03 36.99
C ASP A 106 7.91 10.43 35.56
N GLU A 107 7.32 11.52 35.06
CA GLU A 107 7.46 11.98 33.68
C GLU A 107 8.91 12.21 33.25
N ALA A 108 9.76 12.72 34.15
CA ALA A 108 11.17 12.99 33.83
C ALA A 108 12.00 11.70 33.74
N GLU A 109 11.72 10.72 34.59
CA GLU A 109 12.40 9.42 34.54
C GLU A 109 11.94 8.62 33.32
N MET A 110 10.63 8.64 33.00
CA MET A 110 10.07 8.06 31.80
C MET A 110 10.71 8.66 30.53
N ALA A 111 10.87 9.98 30.46
CA ALA A 111 11.52 10.66 29.32
C ALA A 111 12.98 10.24 29.14
N LYS A 112 13.73 10.11 30.23
CA LYS A 112 15.13 9.65 30.22
C LYS A 112 15.22 8.19 29.75
N ARG A 113 14.35 7.31 30.27
CA ARG A 113 14.29 5.89 29.89
C ARG A 113 13.94 5.74 28.41
N TYR A 114 12.91 6.45 27.96
CA TYR A 114 12.50 6.43 26.55
C TYR A 114 13.63 6.91 25.62
N ALA A 115 14.30 8.01 25.97
CA ALA A 115 15.44 8.50 25.21
C ALA A 115 16.64 7.52 25.21
N ALA A 116 16.85 6.77 26.31
CA ALA A 116 17.89 5.76 26.38
C ALA A 116 17.56 4.54 25.46
N ILE A 117 16.31 4.08 25.49
CA ILE A 117 15.83 3.00 24.63
C ILE A 117 15.92 3.44 23.15
N THR A 118 15.46 4.63 22.82
CA THR A 118 15.53 5.18 21.45
C THR A 118 16.97 5.21 20.93
N ARG A 119 17.92 5.70 21.75
CA ARG A 119 19.36 5.69 21.36
C ARG A 119 19.93 4.29 21.14
N ALA A 120 19.51 3.32 21.96
CA ALA A 120 19.98 1.95 21.85
C ALA A 120 19.40 1.21 20.63
N THR A 121 18.14 1.49 20.28
CA THR A 121 17.43 0.79 19.20
C THR A 121 17.55 1.46 17.83
N SER A 122 17.85 2.77 17.79
CA SER A 122 17.89 3.54 16.54
C SER A 122 18.89 3.00 15.49
N PRO A 123 20.13 2.61 15.85
CA PRO A 123 21.08 2.05 14.88
C PRO A 123 20.59 0.72 14.27
N GLU A 124 20.03 -0.17 15.10
CA GLU A 124 19.49 -1.45 14.66
C GLU A 124 18.30 -1.24 13.72
N PHE A 125 17.42 -0.29 14.06
CA PHE A 125 16.29 0.06 13.23
C PHE A 125 16.72 0.64 11.87
N ALA A 126 17.73 1.50 11.85
CA ALA A 126 18.30 2.05 10.61
C ALA A 126 18.88 0.94 9.73
N PHE A 127 19.59 -0.04 10.31
CA PHE A 127 20.09 -1.20 9.60
C PHE A 127 18.96 -2.02 8.96
N VAL A 128 17.90 -2.29 9.72
CA VAL A 128 16.72 -3.03 9.22
C VAL A 128 16.06 -2.28 8.07
N LEU A 129 15.84 -0.96 8.19
CA LEU A 129 15.26 -0.13 7.13
C LEU A 129 16.09 -0.19 5.84
N GLN A 130 17.41 -0.01 5.95
CA GLN A 130 18.30 -0.09 4.80
C GLN A 130 18.27 -1.48 4.15
N HIS A 131 18.29 -2.54 4.95
CA HIS A 131 18.23 -3.91 4.45
C HIS A 131 16.92 -4.20 3.73
N LEU A 132 15.78 -3.86 4.33
CA LEU A 132 14.46 -4.03 3.72
C LEU A 132 14.32 -3.22 2.42
N PHE A 133 14.79 -1.98 2.41
CA PHE A 133 14.81 -1.19 1.18
C PHE A 133 15.59 -1.89 0.05
N ASN A 134 16.76 -2.44 0.35
CA ASN A 134 17.57 -3.18 -0.62
C ASN A 134 16.87 -4.46 -1.11
N LEU A 135 16.12 -5.15 -0.22
CA LEU A 135 15.32 -6.32 -0.59
C LEU A 135 14.20 -5.93 -1.55
N HIS A 136 13.42 -4.89 -1.23
CA HIS A 136 12.36 -4.39 -2.10
C HIS A 136 12.90 -3.92 -3.46
N MET A 137 14.01 -3.19 -3.48
CA MET A 137 14.67 -2.79 -4.73
C MET A 137 15.05 -3.99 -5.59
N ARG A 138 15.62 -5.03 -4.97
CA ARG A 138 16.00 -6.26 -5.67
C ARG A 138 14.78 -6.99 -6.22
N ASP A 139 13.69 -7.06 -5.45
CA ASP A 139 12.48 -7.76 -5.87
C ASP A 139 11.75 -6.99 -6.98
N SER A 140 11.72 -5.65 -6.93
CA SER A 140 11.21 -4.81 -8.01
C SER A 140 11.96 -5.06 -9.32
N LEU A 141 13.31 -4.96 -9.27
CA LEU A 141 14.14 -5.23 -10.45
C LEU A 141 13.96 -6.64 -11.01
N ARG A 142 13.75 -7.65 -10.16
CA ARG A 142 13.49 -9.02 -10.62
C ARG A 142 12.13 -9.16 -11.30
N THR A 143 11.10 -8.55 -10.74
CA THR A 143 9.75 -8.58 -11.31
C THR A 143 9.74 -7.94 -12.69
N ASP A 144 10.40 -6.80 -12.84
CA ASP A 144 10.51 -6.08 -14.09
C ASP A 144 11.30 -6.88 -15.14
N ILE A 145 12.40 -7.55 -14.76
CA ILE A 145 13.22 -8.38 -15.66
C ILE A 145 12.49 -9.69 -16.04
N LEU A 146 11.79 -10.32 -15.08
CA LEU A 146 11.06 -11.58 -15.35
C LEU A 146 9.79 -11.36 -16.18
N GLY A 147 9.23 -10.14 -16.16
CA GLY A 147 8.11 -9.75 -17.02
C GLY A 147 8.43 -9.72 -18.52
N ASN A 148 9.65 -10.06 -18.94
CA ASN A 148 10.10 -10.03 -20.34
C ASN A 148 10.07 -8.64 -20.97
N GLU A 149 10.02 -7.59 -20.18
CA GLU A 149 10.08 -6.21 -20.67
C GLU A 149 11.52 -5.88 -21.09
N ALA A 150 11.67 -5.35 -22.28
CA ALA A 150 12.96 -4.82 -22.69
C ALA A 150 13.37 -3.69 -21.74
N VAL A 151 14.66 -3.50 -21.47
CA VAL A 151 15.15 -2.41 -20.60
C VAL A 151 14.59 -1.04 -21.04
N ILE A 152 14.22 -0.89 -22.31
CA ILE A 152 13.59 0.32 -22.86
C ILE A 152 12.16 0.49 -22.33
N ASP A 153 11.42 -0.59 -22.11
CA ASP A 153 10.05 -0.53 -21.59
C ASP A 153 10.03 -0.18 -20.10
N LEU A 154 11.12 -0.50 -19.37
CA LEU A 154 11.31 -0.05 -17.98
C LEU A 154 11.48 1.48 -17.85
N LEU A 155 11.82 2.16 -18.96
CA LEU A 155 11.92 3.63 -19.01
C LEU A 155 10.59 4.30 -19.34
N SER A 156 9.56 3.52 -19.67
CA SER A 156 8.21 4.02 -19.92
C SER A 156 7.45 4.11 -18.59
N ASP A 157 6.89 5.29 -18.32
CA ASP A 157 5.98 5.45 -17.18
C ASP A 157 4.66 4.68 -17.38
N THR A 158 4.36 4.21 -18.61
CA THR A 158 3.13 3.48 -18.96
C THR A 158 3.44 2.04 -19.35
N ARG A 159 2.67 1.10 -18.78
CA ARG A 159 2.77 -0.34 -19.08
C ARG A 159 1.41 -1.02 -18.97
N GLU A 160 1.27 -2.17 -19.60
CA GLU A 160 0.10 -3.02 -19.38
C GLU A 160 0.22 -3.72 -18.03
N VAL A 161 -0.80 -3.56 -17.20
CA VAL A 161 -0.87 -4.19 -15.86
C VAL A 161 -2.28 -4.67 -15.55
N ALA A 162 -2.36 -5.72 -14.76
CA ALA A 162 -3.58 -6.12 -14.10
C ALA A 162 -3.74 -5.35 -12.79
N VAL A 163 -4.95 -4.89 -12.51
CA VAL A 163 -5.29 -4.16 -11.29
C VAL A 163 -6.51 -4.81 -10.65
N CYS A 164 -6.45 -5.03 -9.35
CA CYS A 164 -7.52 -5.60 -8.56
C CYS A 164 -7.83 -4.70 -7.36
N PHE A 165 -9.10 -4.47 -7.09
CA PHE A 165 -9.62 -3.95 -5.84
C PHE A 165 -10.43 -5.03 -5.14
N ALA A 166 -10.12 -5.29 -3.87
CA ALA A 166 -10.87 -6.18 -3.01
C ALA A 166 -11.31 -5.40 -1.76
N ASP A 167 -12.63 -5.27 -1.58
CA ASP A 167 -13.27 -4.40 -0.60
C ASP A 167 -14.19 -5.22 0.32
N LEU A 168 -14.21 -4.90 1.62
CA LEU A 168 -15.06 -5.59 2.60
C LEU A 168 -16.51 -5.14 2.50
N VAL A 169 -17.38 -6.07 2.20
CA VAL A 169 -18.81 -5.78 2.01
C VAL A 169 -19.46 -5.34 3.32
N GLY A 170 -20.07 -4.14 3.30
CA GLY A 170 -20.83 -3.62 4.43
C GLY A 170 -19.97 -3.03 5.55
N PHE A 171 -18.68 -2.84 5.35
CA PHE A 171 -17.76 -2.31 6.37
C PHE A 171 -18.19 -0.94 6.91
N THR A 172 -18.63 -0.02 6.06
CA THR A 172 -19.13 1.29 6.50
C THR A 172 -20.32 1.15 7.45
N SER A 173 -21.27 0.25 7.14
CA SER A 173 -22.42 -0.01 8.00
C SER A 173 -22.02 -0.72 9.29
N LEU A 174 -20.99 -1.55 9.25
CA LEU A 174 -20.43 -2.22 10.41
C LEU A 174 -19.81 -1.20 11.38
N GLY A 175 -19.17 -0.15 10.86
CA GLY A 175 -18.61 0.94 11.65
C GLY A 175 -19.61 1.75 12.47
N GLU A 176 -20.91 1.67 12.15
CA GLU A 176 -21.97 2.24 12.98
C GLU A 176 -22.38 1.30 14.13
N GLN A 177 -21.97 0.04 14.10
CA GLN A 177 -22.46 -1.02 15.01
C GLN A 177 -21.40 -1.49 16.01
N ILE A 178 -20.11 -1.40 15.65
CA ILE A 178 -19.01 -1.88 16.49
C ILE A 178 -18.03 -0.74 16.84
N PRO A 179 -17.27 -0.86 17.93
CA PRO A 179 -16.22 0.09 18.30
C PRO A 179 -15.13 0.25 17.22
N ALA A 180 -14.53 1.44 17.14
CA ALA A 180 -13.54 1.79 16.12
C ALA A 180 -12.27 0.91 16.16
N ASP A 181 -11.86 0.45 17.33
CA ASP A 181 -10.73 -0.47 17.51
C ASP A 181 -11.01 -1.85 16.90
N GLN A 182 -12.23 -2.38 17.07
CA GLN A 182 -12.63 -3.64 16.44
C GLN A 182 -12.75 -3.49 14.92
N LEU A 183 -13.29 -2.36 14.45
CA LEU A 183 -13.35 -2.04 13.03
C LEU A 183 -11.95 -1.97 12.41
N GLY A 184 -11.01 -1.30 13.08
CA GLY A 184 -9.61 -1.26 12.66
C GLY A 184 -8.96 -2.63 12.61
N ALA A 185 -9.23 -3.50 13.58
CA ALA A 185 -8.71 -4.86 13.61
C ALA A 185 -9.17 -5.71 12.40
N ILE A 186 -10.42 -5.51 11.93
CA ILE A 186 -10.94 -6.19 10.73
C ILE A 186 -10.18 -5.74 9.48
N ALA A 187 -9.94 -4.44 9.31
CA ALA A 187 -9.17 -3.92 8.18
C ALA A 187 -7.70 -4.37 8.22
N GLU A 188 -7.08 -4.38 9.41
CA GLU A 188 -5.73 -4.91 9.61
C GLU A 188 -5.66 -6.42 9.29
N ARG A 189 -6.69 -7.20 9.66
CA ARG A 189 -6.75 -8.64 9.33
C ARG A 189 -6.85 -8.88 7.83
N LEU A 190 -7.65 -8.13 7.08
CA LEU A 190 -7.67 -8.22 5.62
C LEU A 190 -6.28 -7.96 5.02
N SER A 191 -5.60 -6.92 5.49
CA SER A 191 -4.24 -6.62 5.04
C SER A 191 -3.26 -7.77 5.34
N ALA A 192 -3.35 -8.36 6.53
CA ALA A 192 -2.51 -9.50 6.93
C ALA A 192 -2.78 -10.73 6.04
N ILE A 193 -4.05 -11.13 5.85
CA ILE A 193 -4.44 -12.23 4.97
C ILE A 193 -3.89 -11.99 3.56
N THR A 194 -4.01 -10.75 3.06
CA THR A 194 -3.52 -10.42 1.73
C THR A 194 -2.01 -10.62 1.63
N VAL A 195 -1.24 -10.10 2.58
CA VAL A 195 0.24 -10.24 2.59
C VAL A 195 0.68 -11.71 2.76
N GLU A 196 -0.04 -12.50 3.56
CA GLU A 196 0.25 -13.91 3.76
C GLU A 196 0.01 -14.76 2.50
N LEU A 197 -0.92 -14.33 1.64
CA LEU A 197 -1.39 -15.11 0.50
C LEU A 197 -0.70 -14.75 -0.81
N ILE A 198 -0.39 -13.47 -1.03
CA ILE A 198 0.16 -13.04 -2.31
C ILE A 198 1.63 -13.43 -2.46
N GLU A 199 1.97 -13.94 -3.65
CA GLU A 199 3.33 -14.26 -4.06
C GLU A 199 3.67 -13.50 -5.34
N ALA A 200 4.98 -13.33 -5.61
CA ALA A 200 5.42 -12.73 -6.87
C ALA A 200 4.86 -13.52 -8.08
N PRO A 201 4.38 -12.85 -9.13
CA PRO A 201 4.55 -11.44 -9.45
C PRO A 201 3.43 -10.50 -8.90
N VAL A 202 2.49 -11.00 -8.10
CA VAL A 202 1.42 -10.18 -7.51
C VAL A 202 2.00 -9.36 -6.36
N ARG A 203 1.67 -8.06 -6.33
CA ARG A 203 2.05 -7.17 -5.23
C ARG A 203 0.87 -6.37 -4.70
N MET A 204 0.86 -6.09 -3.43
CA MET A 204 -0.05 -5.12 -2.83
C MET A 204 0.50 -3.72 -3.05
N VAL A 205 -0.29 -2.85 -3.70
CA VAL A 205 0.07 -1.45 -3.95
C VAL A 205 -0.18 -0.63 -2.69
N LYS A 206 -1.39 -0.75 -2.13
CA LYS A 206 -1.82 -0.01 -0.94
C LYS A 206 -3.08 -0.61 -0.32
N THR A 207 -3.34 -0.21 0.92
CA THR A 207 -4.64 -0.34 1.58
C THR A 207 -5.38 0.99 1.51
N ILE A 208 -6.71 0.95 1.33
CA ILE A 208 -7.58 2.12 1.25
C ILE A 208 -8.76 1.87 2.18
N GLY A 209 -8.60 2.22 3.46
CA GLY A 209 -9.60 1.89 4.47
C GLY A 209 -9.75 0.37 4.64
N ASP A 210 -10.87 -0.16 4.20
CA ASP A 210 -11.28 -1.56 4.20
C ASP A 210 -11.04 -2.29 2.87
N ALA A 211 -10.37 -1.64 1.94
CA ALA A 211 -10.02 -2.22 0.66
C ALA A 211 -8.51 -2.41 0.49
N VAL A 212 -8.11 -3.40 -0.29
CA VAL A 212 -6.74 -3.59 -0.76
C VAL A 212 -6.68 -3.43 -2.27
N MET A 213 -5.63 -2.77 -2.75
CA MET A 213 -5.31 -2.66 -4.17
C MET A 213 -4.11 -3.54 -4.49
N LEU A 214 -4.32 -4.49 -5.39
CA LEU A 214 -3.29 -5.41 -5.87
C LEU A 214 -2.99 -5.14 -7.35
N THR A 215 -1.80 -5.52 -7.78
CA THR A 215 -1.37 -5.45 -9.17
C THR A 215 -0.45 -6.62 -9.54
N ALA A 216 -0.43 -6.96 -10.82
CA ALA A 216 0.55 -7.87 -11.42
C ALA A 216 0.81 -7.49 -12.86
N PRO A 217 2.00 -7.83 -13.44
CA PRO A 217 2.27 -7.63 -14.85
C PRO A 217 1.39 -8.51 -15.74
N ASP A 218 0.93 -9.66 -15.24
CA ASP A 218 0.02 -10.56 -15.95
C ASP A 218 -1.32 -10.73 -15.25
N ALA A 219 -2.37 -10.80 -16.03
CA ALA A 219 -3.72 -10.85 -15.51
C ALA A 219 -4.08 -12.22 -14.89
N LYS A 220 -3.42 -13.31 -15.32
CA LYS A 220 -3.70 -14.64 -14.79
C LYS A 220 -3.28 -14.76 -13.34
N SER A 221 -2.05 -14.38 -13.00
CA SER A 221 -1.55 -14.39 -11.63
C SER A 221 -2.44 -13.57 -10.71
N LEU A 222 -2.92 -12.41 -11.18
CA LEU A 222 -3.80 -11.57 -10.37
C LEU A 222 -5.22 -12.15 -10.23
N LEU A 223 -5.75 -12.81 -11.26
CA LEU A 223 -7.03 -13.53 -11.18
C LEU A 223 -6.98 -14.67 -10.16
N ASP A 224 -5.93 -15.48 -10.23
CA ASP A 224 -5.74 -16.60 -9.31
C ASP A 224 -5.64 -16.06 -7.86
N ALA A 225 -4.79 -15.07 -7.61
CA ALA A 225 -4.64 -14.44 -6.29
C ALA A 225 -5.95 -13.82 -5.79
N ALA A 226 -6.74 -13.17 -6.64
CA ALA A 226 -8.04 -12.59 -6.27
C ALA A 226 -9.05 -13.67 -5.86
N LEU A 227 -9.07 -14.81 -6.55
CA LEU A 227 -9.93 -15.94 -6.21
C LEU A 227 -9.49 -16.62 -4.91
N ASP A 228 -8.18 -16.79 -4.70
CA ASP A 228 -7.62 -17.34 -3.48
C ASP A 228 -7.88 -16.41 -2.28
N LEU A 229 -7.79 -15.10 -2.47
CA LEU A 229 -8.09 -14.10 -1.42
C LEU A 229 -9.57 -14.15 -0.99
N VAL A 230 -10.49 -14.28 -1.95
CA VAL A 230 -11.92 -14.46 -1.63
C VAL A 230 -12.13 -15.73 -0.81
N GLU A 231 -11.52 -16.84 -1.20
CA GLU A 231 -11.63 -18.11 -0.48
C GLU A 231 -11.00 -18.02 0.92
N ALA A 232 -9.84 -17.37 1.07
CA ALA A 232 -9.18 -17.18 2.36
C ALA A 232 -10.05 -16.34 3.31
N VAL A 233 -10.66 -15.27 2.82
CA VAL A 233 -11.57 -14.42 3.61
C VAL A 233 -12.88 -15.15 3.97
N GLU A 234 -13.43 -15.97 3.07
CA GLU A 234 -14.58 -16.82 3.39
C GLU A 234 -14.28 -17.82 4.52
N ASN A 235 -13.03 -18.28 4.64
CA ASN A 235 -12.58 -19.19 5.68
C ASN A 235 -12.36 -18.52 7.06
N GLU A 236 -12.35 -17.20 7.17
CA GLU A 236 -12.28 -16.49 8.46
C GLU A 236 -13.56 -16.68 9.32
N GLY A 237 -14.65 -17.14 8.71
CA GLY A 237 -15.88 -17.51 9.39
C GLY A 237 -16.99 -16.46 9.35
N GLU A 238 -18.14 -16.80 9.97
CA GLU A 238 -19.40 -16.02 9.87
C GLU A 238 -19.33 -14.58 10.43
N GLY A 239 -18.34 -14.26 11.25
CA GLY A 239 -18.16 -12.93 11.84
C GLY A 239 -17.32 -11.97 11.01
N PHE A 240 -16.64 -12.45 9.95
CA PHE A 240 -15.79 -11.63 9.12
C PHE A 240 -16.51 -11.21 7.83
N PRO A 241 -16.46 -9.92 7.43
CA PRO A 241 -17.12 -9.46 6.20
C PRO A 241 -16.53 -10.12 4.96
N GLN A 242 -17.37 -10.51 4.02
CA GLN A 242 -16.93 -11.06 2.74
C GLN A 242 -16.38 -9.98 1.81
N LEU A 243 -15.62 -10.37 0.80
CA LEU A 243 -15.06 -9.45 -0.19
C LEU A 243 -16.00 -9.22 -1.37
N SER A 244 -16.01 -8.00 -1.88
CA SER A 244 -16.39 -7.66 -3.25
C SER A 244 -15.13 -7.33 -4.04
N VAL A 245 -14.94 -7.99 -5.19
CA VAL A 245 -13.69 -7.87 -5.95
C VAL A 245 -13.97 -7.44 -7.38
N GLY A 246 -13.20 -6.45 -7.84
CA GLY A 246 -13.16 -6.00 -9.22
C GLY A 246 -11.75 -6.06 -9.78
N LEU A 247 -11.59 -6.59 -10.99
CA LEU A 247 -10.31 -6.72 -11.65
C LEU A 247 -10.40 -6.33 -13.12
N ASP A 248 -9.39 -5.61 -13.60
CA ASP A 248 -9.25 -5.25 -15.00
C ASP A 248 -7.77 -5.26 -15.42
N PHE A 249 -7.53 -5.27 -16.74
CA PHE A 249 -6.19 -5.29 -17.33
C PHE A 249 -6.10 -4.27 -18.44
N GLY A 250 -5.01 -3.54 -18.50
CA GLY A 250 -4.76 -2.57 -19.58
C GLY A 250 -3.58 -1.66 -19.28
N GLU A 251 -3.42 -0.69 -20.17
CA GLU A 251 -2.36 0.31 -20.05
C GLU A 251 -2.62 1.24 -18.85
N ALA A 252 -1.62 1.36 -17.99
CA ALA A 252 -1.64 2.23 -16.82
C ALA A 252 -0.29 2.91 -16.61
N LEU A 253 -0.33 4.07 -15.95
CA LEU A 253 0.83 4.84 -15.53
C LEU A 253 1.26 4.35 -14.15
N ASP A 254 2.50 3.85 -14.02
CA ASP A 254 3.14 3.58 -12.72
C ASP A 254 3.94 4.83 -12.33
N ARG A 255 3.51 5.52 -11.29
CA ARG A 255 4.16 6.74 -10.84
C ARG A 255 4.14 6.85 -9.33
N SER A 256 5.31 7.12 -8.75
CA SER A 256 5.47 7.31 -7.30
C SER A 256 5.03 6.10 -6.47
N GLY A 257 5.17 4.88 -7.02
CA GLY A 257 4.74 3.63 -6.38
C GLY A 257 3.23 3.38 -6.40
N ASP A 258 2.46 4.24 -7.09
CA ASP A 258 1.02 4.09 -7.30
C ASP A 258 0.71 3.91 -8.79
N ILE A 259 -0.45 3.35 -9.10
CA ILE A 259 -0.88 3.06 -10.47
C ILE A 259 -2.09 3.90 -10.82
N TYR A 260 -2.07 4.51 -12.01
CA TYR A 260 -3.13 5.38 -12.51
C TYR A 260 -3.52 4.97 -13.94
N GLY A 261 -4.80 4.96 -14.23
CA GLY A 261 -5.27 4.73 -15.59
C GLY A 261 -6.62 4.06 -15.68
N PRO A 262 -7.06 3.74 -16.91
CA PRO A 262 -8.35 3.11 -17.17
C PRO A 262 -8.59 1.83 -16.38
N PRO A 263 -7.62 0.86 -16.28
CA PRO A 263 -7.86 -0.39 -15.55
C PRO A 263 -8.05 -0.16 -14.05
N VAL A 264 -7.38 0.82 -13.45
CA VAL A 264 -7.59 1.19 -12.03
C VAL A 264 -9.02 1.66 -11.81
N ASN A 265 -9.50 2.55 -12.68
CA ASN A 265 -10.84 3.09 -12.58
C ASN A 265 -11.90 2.00 -12.79
N LEU A 266 -11.70 1.11 -13.76
CA LEU A 266 -12.67 0.06 -14.04
C LEU A 266 -12.66 -1.02 -12.95
N ALA A 267 -11.51 -1.48 -12.49
CA ALA A 267 -11.40 -2.43 -11.38
C ALA A 267 -12.12 -1.93 -10.12
N SER A 268 -11.90 -0.67 -9.73
CA SER A 268 -12.62 -0.04 -8.60
C SER A 268 -14.14 -0.02 -8.83
N ARG A 269 -14.61 0.32 -10.03
CA ARG A 269 -16.05 0.32 -10.34
C ARG A 269 -16.67 -1.08 -10.37
N LEU A 270 -15.87 -2.08 -10.73
CA LEU A 270 -16.32 -3.48 -10.71
C LEU A 270 -16.45 -3.97 -9.26
N SER A 271 -15.52 -3.62 -8.35
CA SER A 271 -15.65 -3.94 -6.93
C SER A 271 -16.87 -3.29 -6.29
N ASP A 272 -17.17 -2.02 -6.59
CA ASP A 272 -18.37 -1.30 -6.11
C ASP A 272 -19.69 -2.02 -6.43
N VAL A 273 -19.75 -2.77 -7.52
CA VAL A 273 -20.98 -3.46 -7.98
C VAL A 273 -20.94 -4.97 -7.78
N ALA A 274 -19.83 -5.50 -7.33
CA ALA A 274 -19.68 -6.91 -7.01
C ALA A 274 -20.50 -7.26 -5.77
N ARG A 275 -21.07 -8.47 -5.77
CA ARG A 275 -21.73 -9.02 -4.58
C ARG A 275 -20.66 -9.66 -3.69
N ALA A 276 -21.00 -9.82 -2.42
CA ALA A 276 -20.21 -10.59 -1.46
C ALA A 276 -19.75 -11.94 -2.05
N GLY A 277 -18.47 -12.26 -1.93
CA GLY A 277 -17.85 -13.45 -2.48
C GLY A 277 -17.75 -13.48 -4.01
N ALA A 278 -17.81 -12.33 -4.69
CA ALA A 278 -17.76 -12.29 -6.14
C ALA A 278 -16.53 -11.54 -6.67
N VAL A 279 -15.85 -12.14 -7.63
CA VAL A 279 -14.82 -11.49 -8.45
C VAL A 279 -15.44 -11.12 -9.79
N LEU A 280 -15.46 -9.82 -10.11
CA LEU A 280 -15.97 -9.29 -11.37
C LEU A 280 -14.83 -8.77 -12.25
N VAL A 281 -14.94 -9.02 -13.55
CA VAL A 281 -13.96 -8.60 -14.54
C VAL A 281 -14.64 -8.00 -15.79
N SER A 282 -13.87 -7.32 -16.62
CA SER A 282 -14.27 -6.87 -17.96
C SER A 282 -14.34 -8.02 -18.95
N SER A 283 -14.94 -7.78 -20.14
CA SER A 283 -14.99 -8.75 -21.24
C SER A 283 -13.60 -9.15 -21.74
N ASP A 284 -12.66 -8.23 -21.72
CA ASP A 284 -11.31 -8.49 -22.28
C ASP A 284 -10.59 -9.60 -21.51
N LEU A 285 -10.78 -9.66 -20.19
CA LEU A 285 -10.24 -10.74 -19.36
C LEU A 285 -10.99 -12.06 -19.55
N HIS A 286 -12.32 -12.01 -19.70
CA HIS A 286 -13.10 -13.20 -20.06
C HIS A 286 -12.61 -13.82 -21.37
N ASP A 287 -12.46 -13.01 -22.43
CA ASP A 287 -12.08 -13.48 -23.75
C ASP A 287 -10.64 -14.05 -23.78
N ARG A 288 -9.73 -13.51 -22.95
CA ARG A 288 -8.35 -14.02 -22.82
C ARG A 288 -8.26 -15.38 -22.12
N PHE A 289 -9.15 -15.67 -21.16
CA PHE A 289 -9.08 -16.84 -20.26
C PHE A 289 -10.34 -17.70 -20.28
N GLU A 290 -11.12 -17.68 -21.37
CA GLU A 290 -12.42 -18.35 -21.48
C GLU A 290 -12.38 -19.82 -21.05
N ALA A 291 -11.32 -20.54 -21.40
CA ALA A 291 -11.17 -21.98 -21.15
C ALA A 291 -10.62 -22.31 -19.75
N GLU A 292 -10.09 -21.33 -19.01
CA GLU A 292 -9.33 -21.56 -17.78
C GLU A 292 -10.18 -21.40 -16.50
N TYR A 293 -11.32 -20.73 -16.61
CA TYR A 293 -12.20 -20.42 -15.46
C TYR A 293 -13.66 -20.69 -15.78
N ASP A 294 -14.48 -20.74 -14.72
CA ASP A 294 -15.94 -20.75 -14.82
C ASP A 294 -16.50 -19.33 -14.88
N TRP A 295 -17.16 -18.99 -15.97
CA TRP A 295 -17.67 -17.65 -16.23
C TRP A 295 -19.20 -17.55 -16.10
N THR A 296 -19.69 -16.42 -15.61
CA THR A 296 -21.10 -16.07 -15.61
C THR A 296 -21.27 -14.63 -16.07
N SER A 297 -21.99 -14.41 -17.17
CA SER A 297 -22.30 -13.05 -17.62
C SER A 297 -23.21 -12.35 -16.60
N ILE A 298 -22.81 -11.15 -16.20
CA ILE A 298 -23.60 -10.26 -15.32
C ILE A 298 -24.40 -9.25 -16.16
N GLY A 299 -24.05 -9.12 -17.46
CA GLY A 299 -24.64 -8.18 -18.37
C GLY A 299 -23.78 -6.94 -18.60
N ARG A 300 -24.40 -5.91 -19.19
CA ARG A 300 -23.72 -4.65 -19.52
C ARG A 300 -24.10 -3.55 -18.54
N ARG A 301 -23.11 -2.76 -18.09
CA ARG A 301 -23.34 -1.60 -17.25
C ARG A 301 -22.63 -0.36 -17.78
N ARG A 302 -23.21 0.81 -17.51
CA ARG A 302 -22.56 2.11 -17.67
C ARG A 302 -21.99 2.53 -16.34
N PHE A 303 -20.73 2.96 -16.35
CA PHE A 303 -20.06 3.53 -15.18
C PHE A 303 -19.80 5.02 -15.40
N LYS A 304 -19.87 5.80 -14.32
CA LYS A 304 -19.53 7.21 -14.37
C LYS A 304 -18.05 7.38 -14.73
N GLY A 305 -17.79 8.18 -15.77
CA GLY A 305 -16.41 8.42 -16.26
C GLY A 305 -15.91 7.38 -17.29
N ILE A 306 -16.72 6.38 -17.68
CA ILE A 306 -16.43 5.42 -18.74
C ILE A 306 -17.44 5.61 -19.85
N GLU A 307 -16.94 5.96 -21.05
CA GLU A 307 -17.82 6.37 -22.17
C GLU A 307 -18.73 5.23 -22.66
N LYS A 308 -18.21 4.02 -22.77
CA LYS A 308 -18.94 2.87 -23.33
C LYS A 308 -19.46 1.96 -22.22
N PRO A 309 -20.65 1.34 -22.41
CA PRO A 309 -21.09 0.30 -21.51
C PRO A 309 -20.13 -0.88 -21.49
N VAL A 310 -19.74 -1.32 -20.30
CA VAL A 310 -18.81 -2.44 -20.08
C VAL A 310 -19.62 -3.73 -19.92
N SER A 311 -19.23 -4.78 -20.63
CA SER A 311 -19.73 -6.15 -20.41
C SER A 311 -18.99 -6.74 -19.20
N ILE A 312 -19.74 -7.21 -18.21
CA ILE A 312 -19.20 -7.66 -16.93
C ILE A 312 -19.39 -9.16 -16.79
N TRP A 313 -18.35 -9.83 -16.34
CA TRP A 313 -18.34 -11.25 -16.07
C TRP A 313 -17.95 -11.53 -14.62
N ARG A 314 -18.61 -12.48 -14.01
CA ARG A 314 -18.17 -13.09 -12.75
C ARG A 314 -17.27 -14.27 -13.08
N VAL A 315 -16.08 -14.30 -12.50
CA VAL A 315 -15.12 -15.38 -12.62
C VAL A 315 -15.14 -16.28 -11.37
N ARG A 316 -14.87 -17.56 -11.53
CA ARG A 316 -14.67 -18.57 -10.49
C ARG A 316 -13.60 -19.57 -10.93
N LYS A 317 -13.02 -20.27 -9.98
CA LYS A 317 -12.15 -21.42 -10.26
C LYS A 317 -12.90 -22.45 -11.11
N LEU A 318 -12.19 -23.10 -12.03
CA LEU A 318 -12.78 -24.10 -12.93
C LEU A 318 -13.42 -25.26 -12.13
N GLY A 319 -14.65 -25.63 -12.47
CA GLY A 319 -15.41 -26.66 -11.76
C GLY A 319 -16.24 -26.16 -10.58
N ALA A 320 -16.08 -24.93 -10.13
CA ALA A 320 -16.81 -24.35 -8.99
C ALA A 320 -18.33 -24.32 -9.21
N ARG A 321 -18.77 -24.02 -10.44
CA ARG A 321 -20.20 -24.01 -10.80
C ARG A 321 -20.86 -25.39 -10.63
N LYS A 322 -20.15 -26.46 -10.95
CA LYS A 322 -20.63 -27.82 -10.78
C LYS A 322 -20.81 -28.17 -9.30
N LEU A 323 -19.82 -27.83 -8.48
CA LEU A 323 -19.85 -28.03 -7.03
C LEU A 323 -20.99 -27.25 -6.36
N GLU A 324 -21.16 -25.98 -6.69
CA GLU A 324 -22.28 -25.15 -6.18
C GLU A 324 -23.65 -25.74 -6.52
N ARG A 325 -23.82 -26.24 -7.77
CA ARG A 325 -25.06 -26.87 -8.19
C ARG A 325 -25.36 -28.14 -7.41
N GLU A 326 -24.38 -29.01 -7.27
CA GLU A 326 -24.49 -30.25 -6.48
C GLU A 326 -24.82 -29.97 -4.99
N GLN A 327 -24.20 -28.94 -4.38
CA GLN A 327 -24.50 -28.53 -3.02
C GLN A 327 -25.92 -28.00 -2.87
N ARG A 328 -26.39 -27.17 -3.83
CA ARG A 328 -27.76 -26.65 -3.83
C ARG A 328 -28.80 -27.79 -3.96
N GLU A 329 -28.52 -28.76 -4.81
CA GLU A 329 -29.39 -29.94 -4.97
C GLU A 329 -29.45 -30.77 -3.70
N ARG A 330 -28.30 -31.00 -3.04
CA ARG A 330 -28.24 -31.70 -1.73
C ARG A 330 -29.01 -30.96 -0.62
N ARG A 331 -28.87 -29.63 -0.52
CA ARG A 331 -29.62 -28.81 0.45
C ARG A 331 -31.11 -28.84 0.20
N ARG A 332 -31.58 -28.79 -1.05
CA ARG A 332 -32.99 -28.94 -1.39
C ARG A 332 -33.55 -30.30 -0.97
N GLN A 333 -32.83 -31.39 -1.29
CA GLN A 333 -33.21 -32.75 -0.90
C GLN A 333 -33.26 -32.95 0.63
N SER A 334 -32.37 -32.30 1.37
CA SER A 334 -32.36 -32.33 2.84
C SER A 334 -33.52 -31.56 3.44
N SER A 335 -33.89 -30.42 2.84
CA SER A 335 -35.05 -29.60 3.27
C SER A 335 -36.40 -30.20 2.93
N GLU A 336 -36.47 -31.07 1.90
CA GLU A 336 -37.68 -31.82 1.53
C GLU A 336 -37.90 -33.10 2.40
N ARG A 337 -36.85 -33.53 3.12
CA ARG A 337 -36.88 -34.71 4.00
C ARG A 337 -37.08 -34.37 5.50
N ALA A 338 -36.96 -33.07 5.85
CA ALA A 338 -37.21 -32.55 7.20
C ALA A 338 -38.63 -31.94 7.30
#